data_3f1c4ee7eaf94361b7bcd861d311d88d
#
_entry.id   3f1c4ee7eaf94361b7bcd861d311d88d
#
_cell.length_a   1.000
_cell.length_b   1.000
_cell.length_c   1.000
_cell.angle_alpha   90.00
_cell.angle_beta   90.00
_cell.angle_gamma   90.00
#
_symmetry.space_group_name_H-M   'P 1'
#
loop_
_entity.id
_entity.type
_entity.pdbx_description
1 polymer ?
#
loop_
_entity_poly.entity_id
_entity_poly.type
_entity_poly.pdbx_seq_one_letter_code
_entity_poly.pdbx_strand_id
1 'polypeptide(L)'
;MKSKILPFSLLALIVVLSAILISSTLPSIFKSFDEKGKNNINDAVEYLAKIRNNQVTGKIDPRDVLTARQQIQNNNSRSTSSFDLSWHEMGPDNIGGRTRAILFDNRDAGDSTIYAGSVSGGLWRSTNVGITWYQVDGETENLNISCIAQDRNSNAIYVGTGEGFCVQDFSGFGSLGYNGGFIGKGIYKSTDGENFVQLPATKPIIENDDTIAWAFVSRITIDQNNNKVYAATNKGLRYSTDDGTTWNIAQYVDSTGNHELLGNSTDVKIATDGTIVASVDNLCYISANGNDNNFICHSTADTFNLPPTGLLRVEFAIAPTDPNIIYASVVDYLGNLENIYRSTDKGVHWSVILPGGNIPIEIFDGQGCYDNTI
;
A
#
# COMPACT_ATOMS: atom_id res chain seq x y z
N MET A 1 -71.85 17.84 50.23
CA MET A 1 -70.60 17.19 49.92
C MET A 1 -69.56 18.28 49.75
N LYS A 2 -68.61 18.44 50.71
CA LYS A 2 -67.55 19.43 50.63
C LYS A 2 -66.36 18.71 49.93
N SER A 3 -65.99 19.06 48.72
CA SER A 3 -64.79 18.62 48.01
C SER A 3 -63.57 19.20 48.75
N LYS A 4 -62.71 18.40 49.29
CA LYS A 4 -61.43 18.81 49.86
C LYS A 4 -60.48 19.03 48.69
N ILE A 5 -60.30 20.30 48.33
CA ILE A 5 -59.26 20.73 47.39
C ILE A 5 -57.92 20.60 48.14
N LEU A 6 -57.07 19.76 47.64
CA LEU A 6 -55.69 19.58 48.11
C LEU A 6 -54.94 20.93 47.98
N PRO A 7 -54.28 21.44 49.01
CA PRO A 7 -53.61 22.74 48.93
C PRO A 7 -52.50 22.72 47.85
N PHE A 8 -52.46 23.73 47.06
CA PHE A 8 -51.53 23.91 45.90
C PHE A 8 -50.08 23.65 46.23
N SER A 9 -49.68 23.88 47.50
CA SER A 9 -48.36 23.62 48.06
C SER A 9 -48.02 22.11 48.12
N LEU A 10 -49.02 21.26 48.36
CA LEU A 10 -48.80 19.81 48.45
C LEU A 10 -48.67 19.18 47.07
N LEU A 11 -49.39 19.70 46.07
CA LEU A 11 -49.26 19.27 44.67
C LEU A 11 -47.90 19.67 44.10
N ALA A 12 -47.43 20.91 44.39
CA ALA A 12 -46.10 21.36 43.99
C ALA A 12 -44.96 20.54 44.62
N LEU A 13 -45.12 20.16 45.91
CA LEU A 13 -44.14 19.30 46.58
C LEU A 13 -44.05 17.90 45.98
N ILE A 14 -45.16 17.33 45.59
CA ILE A 14 -45.22 15.99 44.90
C ILE A 14 -44.54 16.06 43.54
N VAL A 15 -44.77 17.10 42.76
CA VAL A 15 -44.12 17.29 41.45
C VAL A 15 -42.61 17.48 41.57
N VAL A 16 -42.17 18.23 42.56
CA VAL A 16 -40.71 18.42 42.83
C VAL A 16 -40.07 17.13 43.32
N LEU A 17 -40.70 16.39 44.21
CA LEU A 17 -40.21 15.08 44.67
C LEU A 17 -40.18 14.02 43.57
N SER A 18 -41.18 13.98 42.69
CA SER A 18 -41.18 13.07 41.55
C SER A 18 -40.09 13.44 40.52
N ALA A 19 -39.83 14.75 40.27
CA ALA A 19 -38.76 15.22 39.41
C ALA A 19 -37.38 14.88 39.98
N ILE A 20 -37.17 15.00 41.31
CA ILE A 20 -35.92 14.63 42.00
C ILE A 20 -35.74 13.08 41.95
N LEU A 21 -36.79 12.27 42.13
CA LEU A 21 -36.67 10.81 42.00
C LEU A 21 -36.37 10.39 40.55
N ILE A 22 -36.96 11.02 39.55
CA ILE A 22 -36.69 10.74 38.15
C ILE A 22 -35.25 11.18 37.79
N SER A 23 -34.79 12.33 38.27
CA SER A 23 -33.42 12.79 38.01
C SER A 23 -32.35 11.95 38.71
N SER A 24 -32.64 11.31 39.84
CA SER A 24 -31.68 10.44 40.52
C SER A 24 -31.58 9.02 39.94
N THR A 25 -32.61 8.56 39.20
CA THR A 25 -32.60 7.22 38.56
C THR A 25 -32.18 7.23 37.08
N LEU A 26 -32.40 8.33 36.37
CA LEU A 26 -31.97 8.48 34.96
C LEU A 26 -30.47 8.46 34.72
N PRO A 27 -29.60 9.03 35.56
CA PRO A 27 -28.13 9.03 35.28
C PRO A 27 -27.52 7.63 35.31
N SER A 28 -28.05 6.68 36.03
CA SER A 28 -27.48 5.33 36.15
C SER A 28 -27.76 4.44 34.94
N ILE A 29 -28.87 4.69 34.24
CA ILE A 29 -29.22 3.92 33.03
C ILE A 29 -28.46 4.42 31.83
N PHE A 30 -28.23 5.71 31.72
CA PHE A 30 -27.43 6.29 30.63
C PHE A 30 -25.93 6.16 30.83
N LYS A 31 -25.40 6.14 32.07
CA LYS A 31 -23.99 5.90 32.36
C LYS A 31 -23.52 4.50 31.94
N SER A 32 -24.38 3.51 31.96
CA SER A 32 -24.02 2.14 31.59
C SER A 32 -23.89 1.91 30.06
N PHE A 33 -24.45 2.81 29.24
CA PHE A 33 -24.34 2.73 27.79
C PHE A 33 -23.13 3.50 27.22
N ASP A 34 -22.67 4.55 27.91
CA ASP A 34 -21.59 5.42 27.43
C ASP A 34 -20.18 4.91 27.82
N GLU A 35 -20.06 4.15 28.89
CA GLU A 35 -18.78 3.54 29.28
C GLU A 35 -18.45 2.26 28.50
N LYS A 36 -19.44 1.54 27.98
CA LYS A 36 -19.20 0.34 27.13
C LYS A 36 -18.75 0.68 25.70
N GLY A 37 -19.00 1.89 25.22
CA GLY A 37 -18.61 2.30 23.86
C GLY A 37 -17.21 2.88 23.74
N LYS A 38 -16.65 3.44 24.82
CA LYS A 38 -15.34 4.12 24.79
C LYS A 38 -14.14 3.21 25.05
N ASN A 39 -14.34 2.02 25.59
CA ASN A 39 -13.25 1.11 25.95
C ASN A 39 -12.90 0.08 24.87
N ASN A 40 -13.70 -0.05 23.83
CA ASN A 40 -13.55 -1.17 22.90
C ASN A 40 -12.34 -1.07 21.96
N ILE A 41 -11.90 0.12 21.56
CA ILE A 41 -10.78 0.25 20.62
C ILE A 41 -9.46 0.06 21.35
N ASN A 42 -9.26 0.72 22.48
CA ASN A 42 -8.03 0.59 23.27
C ASN A 42 -7.88 -0.84 23.82
N ASP A 43 -8.96 -1.45 24.32
CA ASP A 43 -8.94 -2.83 24.81
C ASP A 43 -8.62 -3.83 23.69
N ALA A 44 -9.16 -3.61 22.48
CA ALA A 44 -8.85 -4.42 21.31
C ALA A 44 -7.39 -4.25 20.86
N VAL A 45 -6.87 -3.03 20.88
CA VAL A 45 -5.47 -2.72 20.58
C VAL A 45 -4.53 -3.35 21.59
N GLU A 46 -4.82 -3.22 22.89
CA GLU A 46 -4.04 -3.88 23.94
C GLU A 46 -4.09 -5.41 23.85
N TYR A 47 -5.25 -5.97 23.53
CA TYR A 47 -5.39 -7.40 23.31
C TYR A 47 -4.54 -7.87 22.13
N LEU A 48 -4.62 -7.18 20.99
CA LEU A 48 -3.81 -7.49 19.82
C LEU A 48 -2.31 -7.34 20.10
N ALA A 49 -1.91 -6.32 20.84
CA ALA A 49 -0.52 -6.15 21.25
C ALA A 49 -0.04 -7.33 22.14
N LYS A 50 -0.86 -7.78 23.08
CA LYS A 50 -0.53 -8.93 23.95
C LYS A 50 -0.32 -10.23 23.19
N ILE A 51 -1.07 -10.47 22.11
CA ILE A 51 -0.97 -11.73 21.34
C ILE A 51 0.05 -11.66 20.19
N ARG A 52 0.38 -10.46 19.71
CA ARG A 52 1.26 -10.27 18.54
C ARG A 52 2.67 -9.84 18.90
N ASN A 53 2.84 -9.04 19.94
CA ASN A 53 4.13 -8.50 20.30
C ASN A 53 5.01 -9.59 20.94
N ASN A 54 6.30 -9.51 20.68
CA ASN A 54 7.29 -10.26 21.41
C ASN A 54 7.16 -9.92 22.92
N GLN A 55 6.95 -10.93 23.73
CA GLN A 55 6.62 -10.76 25.16
C GLN A 55 7.80 -10.17 25.98
N VAL A 56 9.02 -10.23 25.43
CA VAL A 56 10.21 -9.67 26.08
C VAL A 56 10.42 -8.20 25.68
N THR A 57 10.27 -7.87 24.40
CA THR A 57 10.53 -6.53 23.88
C THR A 57 9.31 -5.63 23.85
N GLY A 58 8.11 -6.20 23.96
CA GLY A 58 6.84 -5.49 23.85
C GLY A 58 6.52 -4.96 22.42
N LYS A 59 7.30 -5.37 21.43
CA LYS A 59 7.18 -4.90 20.03
C LYS A 59 7.03 -6.06 19.07
N ILE A 60 6.46 -5.79 17.89
CA ILE A 60 6.54 -6.71 16.75
C ILE A 60 7.87 -6.45 16.04
N ASP A 61 8.72 -7.48 15.99
CA ASP A 61 9.90 -7.47 15.14
C ASP A 61 9.60 -8.36 13.92
N PRO A 62 9.64 -7.83 12.70
CA PRO A 62 9.46 -8.64 11.48
C PRO A 62 10.40 -9.84 11.40
N ARG A 63 11.59 -9.74 12.00
CA ARG A 63 12.58 -10.85 12.09
C ARG A 63 12.06 -12.02 12.90
N ASP A 64 11.26 -11.76 13.95
CA ASP A 64 10.66 -12.83 14.78
C ASP A 64 9.69 -13.68 13.95
N VAL A 65 8.94 -13.05 13.04
CA VAL A 65 7.98 -13.74 12.15
C VAL A 65 8.72 -14.66 11.18
N LEU A 66 9.83 -14.21 10.60
CA LEU A 66 10.61 -15.04 9.68
C LEU A 66 11.34 -16.17 10.42
N THR A 67 11.89 -15.88 11.59
CA THR A 67 12.50 -16.89 12.42
C THR A 67 11.49 -18.00 12.78
N ALA A 68 10.26 -17.61 13.14
CA ALA A 68 9.19 -18.56 13.41
C ALA A 68 8.82 -19.39 12.16
N ARG A 69 8.74 -18.78 10.99
CA ARG A 69 8.49 -19.49 9.72
C ARG A 69 9.61 -20.48 9.40
N GLN A 70 10.87 -20.08 9.51
CA GLN A 70 12.01 -20.96 9.31
C GLN A 70 12.02 -22.13 10.30
N GLN A 71 11.64 -21.88 11.56
CA GLN A 71 11.50 -22.94 12.56
C GLN A 71 10.41 -23.94 12.20
N ILE A 72 9.26 -23.46 11.68
CA ILE A 72 8.17 -24.34 11.24
C ILE A 72 8.63 -25.20 10.06
N GLN A 73 9.28 -24.61 9.04
CA GLN A 73 9.82 -25.35 7.90
C GLN A 73 10.85 -26.40 8.33
N ASN A 74 11.76 -26.03 9.22
CA ASN A 74 12.77 -26.95 9.76
C ASN A 74 12.16 -28.07 10.63
N ASN A 75 11.05 -27.80 11.33
CA ASN A 75 10.36 -28.78 12.14
C ASN A 75 9.52 -29.75 11.30
N ASN A 76 8.95 -29.32 10.18
CA ASN A 76 8.23 -30.19 9.26
C ASN A 76 9.13 -31.30 8.67
N SER A 77 10.45 -31.07 8.60
CA SER A 77 11.43 -32.08 8.20
C SER A 77 11.79 -33.09 9.31
N ARG A 78 11.31 -32.88 10.55
CA ARG A 78 11.65 -33.74 11.72
C ARG A 78 10.48 -34.57 12.24
N SER A 79 9.33 -34.58 11.55
CA SER A 79 8.14 -35.30 12.05
C SER A 79 8.30 -36.82 11.90
N THR A 80 8.83 -37.42 12.94
CA THR A 80 8.57 -38.82 13.33
C THR A 80 7.69 -38.86 14.59
N SER A 81 6.74 -37.92 14.74
CA SER A 81 5.79 -37.99 15.85
C SER A 81 4.67 -38.96 15.50
N SER A 82 4.31 -39.80 16.44
CA SER A 82 3.28 -40.84 16.34
C SER A 82 1.83 -40.30 16.23
N PHE A 83 1.68 -39.01 16.03
CA PHE A 83 0.39 -38.35 15.77
C PHE A 83 0.37 -37.85 14.34
N ASP A 84 -0.34 -38.56 13.48
CA ASP A 84 -0.65 -38.14 12.13
C ASP A 84 -1.75 -37.07 12.19
N LEU A 85 -1.34 -35.81 12.37
CA LEU A 85 -2.26 -34.68 12.36
C LEU A 85 -2.44 -34.22 10.91
N SER A 86 -3.54 -34.59 10.32
CA SER A 86 -3.99 -34.01 9.04
C SER A 86 -4.60 -32.65 9.30
N TRP A 87 -3.92 -31.61 8.83
CA TRP A 87 -4.43 -30.26 8.88
C TRP A 87 -5.32 -30.00 7.66
N HIS A 88 -6.55 -29.58 7.91
CA HIS A 88 -7.44 -29.09 6.88
C HIS A 88 -7.65 -27.60 7.08
N GLU A 89 -7.56 -26.86 5.99
CA GLU A 89 -7.92 -25.44 6.00
C GLU A 89 -9.42 -25.32 6.29
N MET A 90 -9.75 -24.60 7.34
CA MET A 90 -11.14 -24.42 7.81
C MET A 90 -11.72 -23.07 7.36
N GLY A 91 -10.97 -22.32 6.56
CA GLY A 91 -11.35 -20.97 6.14
C GLY A 91 -11.19 -19.93 7.26
N PRO A 92 -11.83 -18.78 7.13
CA PRO A 92 -12.86 -18.44 6.12
C PRO A 92 -12.27 -18.27 4.71
N ASP A 93 -12.90 -18.89 3.73
CA ASP A 93 -12.56 -18.83 2.31
C ASP A 93 -13.43 -17.84 1.51
N ASN A 94 -14.40 -17.23 2.20
CA ASN A 94 -15.36 -16.26 1.67
C ASN A 94 -15.13 -14.83 2.19
N ILE A 95 -14.03 -14.56 2.87
CA ILE A 95 -13.63 -13.22 3.30
C ILE A 95 -12.53 -12.73 2.35
N GLY A 96 -12.79 -11.60 1.68
CA GLY A 96 -11.83 -10.97 0.78
C GLY A 96 -10.55 -10.53 1.51
N GLY A 97 -9.41 -10.66 0.83
CA GLY A 97 -8.13 -10.09 1.23
C GLY A 97 -7.83 -8.81 0.44
N ARG A 98 -6.73 -8.13 0.78
CA ARG A 98 -6.25 -6.97 0.02
C ARG A 98 -5.45 -7.44 -1.18
N THR A 99 -5.98 -7.21 -2.38
CA THR A 99 -5.25 -7.42 -3.64
C THR A 99 -4.64 -6.10 -4.08
N ARG A 100 -3.33 -6.09 -4.30
CA ARG A 100 -2.58 -4.88 -4.67
C ARG A 100 -2.23 -4.82 -6.14
N ALA A 101 -2.05 -5.96 -6.77
CA ALA A 101 -1.66 -6.06 -8.16
C ALA A 101 -2.48 -7.10 -8.91
N ILE A 102 -2.84 -6.79 -10.15
CA ILE A 102 -3.52 -7.70 -11.09
C ILE A 102 -2.79 -7.62 -12.41
N LEU A 103 -2.57 -8.77 -13.03
CA LEU A 103 -1.98 -8.89 -14.38
C LEU A 103 -2.76 -9.90 -15.19
N PHE A 104 -3.15 -9.54 -16.41
CA PHE A 104 -3.59 -10.48 -17.44
C PHE A 104 -2.36 -10.98 -18.21
N ASP A 105 -2.22 -12.29 -18.34
CA ASP A 105 -1.06 -12.91 -18.96
C ASP A 105 -1.10 -12.75 -20.49
N ASN A 106 -0.16 -12.01 -21.05
CA ASN A 106 -0.05 -11.76 -22.49
C ASN A 106 0.20 -13.03 -23.33
N ARG A 107 0.61 -14.14 -22.72
CA ARG A 107 0.77 -15.44 -23.38
C ARG A 107 -0.55 -16.12 -23.70
N ASP A 108 -1.59 -15.76 -22.98
CA ASP A 108 -2.92 -16.30 -23.15
C ASP A 108 -3.77 -15.37 -24.01
N ALA A 109 -3.92 -15.71 -25.28
CA ALA A 109 -4.71 -14.93 -26.24
C ALA A 109 -6.21 -14.86 -25.89
N GLY A 110 -6.68 -15.67 -24.94
CA GLY A 110 -8.06 -15.70 -24.47
C GLY A 110 -8.29 -14.86 -23.21
N ASP A 111 -7.27 -14.17 -22.70
CA ASP A 111 -7.31 -13.37 -21.47
C ASP A 111 -7.88 -14.14 -20.25
N SER A 112 -7.78 -15.47 -20.25
CA SER A 112 -8.32 -16.33 -19.20
C SER A 112 -7.36 -16.51 -18.04
N THR A 113 -6.07 -16.26 -18.28
CA THR A 113 -5.01 -16.36 -17.25
C THR A 113 -4.76 -15.02 -16.57
N ILE A 114 -5.00 -14.99 -15.27
CA ILE A 114 -4.90 -13.78 -14.44
C ILE A 114 -4.00 -14.07 -13.26
N TYR A 115 -3.10 -13.14 -12.94
CA TYR A 115 -2.34 -13.13 -11.68
C TYR A 115 -2.91 -12.07 -10.74
N ALA A 116 -2.98 -12.41 -9.45
CA ALA A 116 -3.38 -11.52 -8.38
C ALA A 116 -2.32 -11.53 -7.27
N GLY A 117 -1.76 -10.36 -6.98
CA GLY A 117 -0.81 -10.16 -5.90
C GLY A 117 -1.50 -9.68 -4.64
N SER A 118 -1.43 -10.48 -3.59
CA SER A 118 -1.98 -10.14 -2.28
C SER A 118 -0.94 -9.43 -1.42
N VAL A 119 -1.39 -8.46 -0.62
CA VAL A 119 -0.52 -7.72 0.33
C VAL A 119 0.12 -8.64 1.37
N SER A 120 -0.53 -9.74 1.73
CA SER A 120 -0.02 -10.66 2.77
C SER A 120 -0.33 -12.13 2.51
N GLY A 121 -0.87 -12.46 1.33
CA GLY A 121 -1.30 -13.82 0.96
C GLY A 121 -0.54 -14.42 -0.24
N GLY A 122 0.52 -13.76 -0.73
CA GLY A 122 1.32 -14.26 -1.84
C GLY A 122 0.76 -13.96 -3.23
N LEU A 123 1.32 -14.62 -4.22
CA LEU A 123 0.94 -14.55 -5.62
C LEU A 123 -0.05 -15.67 -5.94
N TRP A 124 -1.15 -15.32 -6.57
CA TRP A 124 -2.20 -16.23 -6.99
C TRP A 124 -2.39 -16.18 -8.50
N ARG A 125 -2.76 -17.31 -9.08
CA ARG A 125 -3.03 -17.45 -10.52
C ARG A 125 -4.39 -18.11 -10.74
N SER A 126 -5.14 -17.58 -11.68
CA SER A 126 -6.32 -18.24 -12.27
C SER A 126 -6.05 -18.52 -13.74
N THR A 127 -6.56 -19.61 -14.28
CA THR A 127 -6.52 -19.96 -15.71
C THR A 127 -7.91 -20.03 -16.32
N ASN A 128 -8.93 -19.53 -15.62
CA ASN A 128 -10.33 -19.63 -16.04
C ASN A 128 -11.11 -18.36 -15.67
N VAL A 129 -10.52 -17.19 -15.98
CA VAL A 129 -11.15 -15.86 -15.82
C VAL A 129 -11.52 -15.56 -14.36
N GLY A 130 -10.72 -16.06 -13.41
CA GLY A 130 -10.93 -15.80 -11.99
C GLY A 130 -11.97 -16.70 -11.30
N ILE A 131 -12.48 -17.73 -11.95
CA ILE A 131 -13.46 -18.65 -11.35
C ILE A 131 -12.80 -19.49 -10.24
N THR A 132 -11.59 -19.97 -10.48
CA THR A 132 -10.79 -20.66 -9.47
C THR A 132 -9.39 -20.08 -9.41
N TRP A 133 -8.82 -20.06 -8.22
CA TRP A 133 -7.51 -19.53 -7.93
C TRP A 133 -6.64 -20.57 -7.24
N TYR A 134 -5.37 -20.60 -7.55
CA TYR A 134 -4.38 -21.37 -6.84
C TYR A 134 -3.14 -20.52 -6.59
N GLN A 135 -2.48 -20.77 -5.47
CA GLN A 135 -1.26 -20.10 -5.12
C GLN A 135 -0.16 -20.52 -6.09
N VAL A 136 0.62 -19.56 -6.56
CA VAL A 136 1.73 -19.86 -7.47
C VAL A 136 2.86 -20.51 -6.68
N ASP A 137 3.33 -21.66 -7.14
CA ASP A 137 4.49 -22.33 -6.58
C ASP A 137 5.78 -21.57 -6.91
N GLY A 138 6.75 -21.63 -6.02
CA GLY A 138 8.02 -20.96 -6.16
C GLY A 138 8.55 -20.54 -4.79
N GLU A 139 9.58 -19.71 -4.74
CA GLU A 139 10.13 -19.18 -3.50
C GLU A 139 9.15 -18.23 -2.80
N THR A 140 7.99 -18.76 -2.44
CA THR A 140 6.85 -18.05 -1.85
C THR A 140 7.06 -17.71 -0.37
N GLU A 141 8.28 -17.67 0.09
CA GLU A 141 8.58 -17.20 1.45
C GLU A 141 8.16 -15.75 1.67
N ASN A 142 8.01 -14.97 0.59
CA ASN A 142 7.50 -13.61 0.69
C ASN A 142 6.05 -13.55 0.22
N LEU A 143 5.16 -13.33 1.17
CA LEU A 143 3.72 -13.22 0.93
C LEU A 143 3.25 -11.79 0.61
N ASN A 144 4.17 -10.84 0.44
CA ASN A 144 3.83 -9.42 0.33
C ASN A 144 4.06 -8.95 -1.10
N ILE A 145 3.07 -9.11 -1.97
CA ILE A 145 3.15 -8.68 -3.37
C ILE A 145 2.64 -7.25 -3.49
N SER A 146 3.46 -6.37 -4.04
CA SER A 146 3.14 -4.95 -4.22
C SER A 146 2.79 -4.58 -5.66
N CYS A 147 3.46 -5.19 -6.64
CA CYS A 147 3.25 -4.91 -8.05
C CYS A 147 3.62 -6.12 -8.92
N ILE A 148 3.03 -6.16 -10.13
CA ILE A 148 3.32 -7.18 -11.14
C ILE A 148 3.43 -6.46 -12.49
N ALA A 149 4.43 -6.82 -13.29
CA ALA A 149 4.59 -6.32 -14.65
C ALA A 149 5.03 -7.45 -15.59
N GLN A 150 4.63 -7.38 -16.85
CA GLN A 150 5.02 -8.35 -17.86
C GLN A 150 5.68 -7.65 -19.05
N ASP A 151 6.81 -8.18 -19.48
CA ASP A 151 7.43 -7.85 -20.75
C ASP A 151 6.68 -8.54 -21.88
N ARG A 152 6.15 -7.75 -22.82
CA ARG A 152 5.39 -8.28 -23.95
C ARG A 152 6.29 -8.96 -24.99
N ASN A 153 7.58 -8.64 -25.03
CA ASN A 153 8.52 -9.19 -26.02
C ASN A 153 9.05 -10.55 -25.58
N SER A 154 9.49 -10.67 -24.32
CA SER A 154 10.01 -11.93 -23.75
C SER A 154 8.95 -12.76 -23.03
N ASN A 155 7.79 -12.15 -22.73
CA ASN A 155 6.75 -12.69 -21.85
C ASN A 155 7.20 -12.90 -20.39
N ALA A 156 8.36 -12.43 -20.01
CA ALA A 156 8.83 -12.50 -18.63
C ALA A 156 7.92 -11.68 -17.69
N ILE A 157 7.57 -12.27 -16.56
CA ILE A 157 6.78 -11.63 -15.52
C ILE A 157 7.70 -11.24 -14.36
N TYR A 158 7.61 -10.00 -13.93
CA TYR A 158 8.33 -9.47 -12.79
C TYR A 158 7.34 -9.16 -11.66
N VAL A 159 7.66 -9.59 -10.46
CA VAL A 159 6.84 -9.43 -9.26
C VAL A 159 7.64 -8.67 -8.22
N GLY A 160 7.19 -7.48 -7.88
CA GLY A 160 7.74 -6.67 -6.80
C GLY A 160 7.14 -7.04 -5.46
N THR A 161 7.95 -6.97 -4.42
CA THR A 161 7.58 -7.35 -3.07
C THR A 161 7.84 -6.24 -2.06
N GLY A 162 7.12 -6.31 -0.93
CA GLY A 162 7.19 -5.31 0.12
C GLY A 162 6.19 -4.18 -0.09
N GLU A 163 5.33 -4.01 0.88
CA GLU A 163 4.30 -2.98 0.87
C GLU A 163 4.64 -1.91 1.90
N GLY A 164 5.04 -0.72 1.41
CA GLY A 164 5.57 0.36 2.23
C GLY A 164 4.95 1.74 1.96
N PHE A 165 3.77 1.81 1.35
CA PHE A 165 3.17 3.07 0.92
C PHE A 165 2.82 4.02 2.07
N CYS A 166 2.50 3.51 3.24
CA CYS A 166 2.15 4.28 4.44
C CYS A 166 3.18 4.11 5.56
N VAL A 167 4.43 3.79 5.26
CA VAL A 167 5.53 3.68 6.24
C VAL A 167 5.99 5.08 6.68
N GLN A 168 5.07 5.99 6.93
CA GLN A 168 5.39 7.20 7.67
C GLN A 168 5.06 6.97 9.14
N ASP A 169 5.95 7.48 9.99
CA ASP A 169 5.81 7.50 11.43
C ASP A 169 4.53 8.25 11.81
N PHE A 170 3.39 7.55 11.77
CA PHE A 170 2.20 8.01 12.45
C PHE A 170 2.50 7.97 13.95
N SER A 171 3.14 9.03 14.44
CA SER A 171 3.57 9.19 15.83
C SER A 171 2.43 9.07 16.85
N GLY A 172 1.18 8.95 16.40
CA GLY A 172 0.02 8.60 17.22
C GLY A 172 -0.14 7.10 17.46
N PHE A 173 0.41 6.23 16.62
CA PHE A 173 0.36 4.76 16.73
C PHE A 173 1.73 4.14 16.98
N GLY A 174 2.82 4.91 16.91
CA GLY A 174 4.20 4.45 17.07
C GLY A 174 4.51 3.82 18.43
N SER A 175 3.69 4.06 19.44
CA SER A 175 3.82 3.39 20.75
C SER A 175 3.47 1.89 20.72
N LEU A 176 2.86 1.39 19.64
CA LEU A 176 2.47 -0.02 19.50
C LEU A 176 3.42 -0.83 18.62
N GLY A 177 4.49 -0.23 18.08
CA GLY A 177 5.51 -0.92 17.28
C GLY A 177 5.01 -1.46 15.94
N TYR A 178 3.90 -0.94 15.42
CA TYR A 178 3.37 -1.27 14.11
C TYR A 178 3.71 -0.16 13.13
N ASN A 179 4.78 -0.33 12.39
CA ASN A 179 5.10 0.47 11.21
C ASN A 179 4.32 -0.13 10.05
N GLY A 180 3.25 0.47 9.63
CA GLY A 180 2.21 -0.04 8.72
C GLY A 180 2.60 -0.70 7.40
N GLY A 181 3.80 -1.25 7.24
CA GLY A 181 4.29 -1.89 6.02
C GLY A 181 4.75 -3.34 6.20
N PHE A 182 4.80 -4.06 5.11
CA PHE A 182 5.34 -5.42 5.05
C PHE A 182 6.65 -5.41 4.28
N ILE A 183 7.76 -5.75 4.94
CA ILE A 183 9.08 -5.78 4.32
C ILE A 183 9.13 -6.90 3.28
N GLY A 184 9.60 -6.55 2.09
CA GLY A 184 9.75 -7.44 0.96
C GLY A 184 11.12 -8.11 0.86
N LYS A 185 11.30 -8.82 -0.24
CA LYS A 185 12.54 -9.52 -0.62
C LYS A 185 12.99 -9.13 -2.04
N GLY A 186 12.71 -7.91 -2.47
CA GLY A 186 13.07 -7.44 -3.81
C GLY A 186 12.13 -7.93 -4.90
N ILE A 187 12.68 -8.33 -6.03
CA ILE A 187 11.94 -8.69 -7.24
C ILE A 187 12.11 -10.18 -7.53
N TYR A 188 11.01 -10.82 -7.88
CA TYR A 188 10.97 -12.18 -8.44
C TYR A 188 10.66 -12.11 -9.92
N LYS A 189 11.24 -13.01 -10.70
CA LYS A 189 11.04 -13.11 -12.15
C LYS A 189 10.63 -14.53 -12.53
N SER A 190 9.71 -14.63 -13.48
CA SER A 190 9.34 -15.88 -14.14
C SER A 190 9.36 -15.72 -15.65
N THR A 191 9.81 -16.73 -16.38
CA THR A 191 9.76 -16.79 -17.85
C THR A 191 8.67 -17.74 -18.35
N ASP A 192 8.16 -18.62 -17.47
CA ASP A 192 7.11 -19.59 -17.78
C ASP A 192 5.75 -19.24 -17.14
N GLY A 193 5.74 -18.32 -16.17
CA GLY A 193 4.56 -17.90 -15.40
C GLY A 193 4.15 -18.87 -14.31
N GLU A 194 4.96 -19.85 -14.04
CA GLU A 194 4.73 -20.85 -12.99
C GLU A 194 5.83 -20.81 -11.93
N ASN A 195 7.08 -20.75 -12.36
CA ASN A 195 8.24 -20.75 -11.49
C ASN A 195 8.79 -19.32 -11.34
N PHE A 196 8.69 -18.76 -10.15
CA PHE A 196 9.20 -17.42 -9.84
C PHE A 196 10.47 -17.54 -9.00
N VAL A 197 11.55 -16.93 -9.48
CA VAL A 197 12.86 -16.95 -8.83
C VAL A 197 13.26 -15.53 -8.45
N GLN A 198 13.75 -15.34 -7.23
CA GLN A 198 14.26 -14.05 -6.77
C GLN A 198 15.45 -13.60 -7.63
N LEU A 199 15.42 -12.36 -8.10
CA LEU A 199 16.57 -11.74 -8.77
C LEU A 199 17.67 -11.44 -7.74
N PRO A 200 18.85 -12.07 -7.84
CA PRO A 200 19.90 -11.95 -6.81
C PRO A 200 20.34 -10.51 -6.54
N ALA A 201 20.38 -9.68 -7.60
CA ALA A 201 20.77 -8.27 -7.51
C ALA A 201 19.75 -7.38 -6.77
N THR A 202 18.53 -7.88 -6.54
CA THR A 202 17.47 -7.16 -5.82
C THR A 202 17.25 -7.71 -4.41
N LYS A 203 18.01 -8.72 -4.01
CA LYS A 203 17.90 -9.26 -2.65
C LYS A 203 18.37 -8.21 -1.64
N PRO A 204 17.56 -7.83 -0.65
CA PRO A 204 18.01 -6.96 0.43
C PRO A 204 19.25 -7.54 1.13
N ILE A 205 20.30 -6.74 1.29
CA ILE A 205 21.56 -7.17 1.92
C ILE A 205 21.40 -7.49 3.42
N ILE A 206 20.42 -6.87 4.04
CA ILE A 206 19.95 -7.20 5.40
C ILE A 206 18.47 -7.49 5.28
N GLU A 207 18.08 -8.72 5.54
CA GLU A 207 16.67 -9.11 5.51
C GLU A 207 15.92 -8.45 6.68
N ASN A 208 14.71 -7.98 6.42
CA ASN A 208 13.80 -7.36 7.40
C ASN A 208 14.28 -6.03 7.99
N ASP A 209 15.07 -5.30 7.25
CA ASP A 209 15.41 -3.92 7.52
C ASP A 209 14.72 -3.02 6.48
N ASP A 210 13.77 -2.22 6.91
CA ASP A 210 12.99 -1.31 6.06
C ASP A 210 13.83 -0.14 5.53
N THR A 211 14.99 0.10 6.12
CA THR A 211 15.93 1.13 5.68
C THR A 211 16.83 0.68 4.52
N ILE A 212 16.84 -0.61 4.21
CA ILE A 212 17.70 -1.19 3.17
C ILE A 212 17.05 -1.10 1.79
N ALA A 213 17.85 -0.93 0.75
CA ALA A 213 17.38 -0.99 -0.62
C ALA A 213 16.69 -2.33 -0.93
N TRP A 214 15.63 -2.26 -1.73
CA TRP A 214 14.81 -3.40 -2.12
C TRP A 214 13.89 -3.98 -1.03
N ALA A 215 13.88 -3.37 0.17
CA ALA A 215 12.90 -3.72 1.19
C ALA A 215 11.45 -3.47 0.73
N PHE A 216 11.26 -2.46 -0.11
CA PHE A 216 9.98 -2.15 -0.74
C PHE A 216 10.18 -1.86 -2.23
N VAL A 217 9.41 -2.57 -3.07
CA VAL A 217 9.31 -2.34 -4.51
C VAL A 217 7.88 -1.91 -4.80
N SER A 218 7.64 -0.62 -4.89
CA SER A 218 6.29 -0.05 -5.00
C SER A 218 5.66 -0.25 -6.37
N ARG A 219 6.47 -0.17 -7.44
CA ARG A 219 6.04 -0.31 -8.83
C ARG A 219 7.15 -0.89 -9.70
N ILE A 220 6.76 -1.71 -10.67
CA ILE A 220 7.61 -2.14 -11.76
C ILE A 220 6.93 -1.76 -13.08
N THR A 221 7.68 -1.25 -14.03
CA THR A 221 7.22 -1.04 -15.40
C THR A 221 8.33 -1.40 -16.38
N ILE A 222 7.96 -1.72 -17.62
CA ILE A 222 8.90 -2.19 -18.65
C ILE A 222 8.72 -1.33 -19.89
N ASP A 223 9.80 -0.78 -20.38
CA ASP A 223 9.83 -0.13 -21.69
C ASP A 223 9.79 -1.20 -22.77
N GLN A 224 8.65 -1.34 -23.41
CA GLN A 224 8.43 -2.36 -24.43
C GLN A 224 9.23 -2.10 -25.73
N ASN A 225 9.85 -0.92 -25.89
CA ASN A 225 10.64 -0.58 -27.06
C ASN A 225 12.09 -1.08 -26.97
N ASN A 226 12.62 -1.21 -25.73
CA ASN A 226 14.03 -1.55 -25.51
C ASN A 226 14.24 -2.57 -24.38
N ASN A 227 13.17 -3.12 -23.80
CA ASN A 227 13.14 -4.12 -22.73
C ASN A 227 13.82 -3.65 -21.42
N LYS A 228 13.96 -2.34 -21.21
CA LYS A 228 14.40 -1.82 -19.92
C LYS A 228 13.33 -2.03 -18.86
N VAL A 229 13.75 -2.50 -17.71
CA VAL A 229 12.90 -2.68 -16.54
C VAL A 229 13.17 -1.56 -15.54
N TYR A 230 12.13 -0.86 -15.13
CA TYR A 230 12.20 0.19 -14.09
C TYR A 230 11.51 -0.29 -12.83
N ALA A 231 12.09 0.05 -11.69
CA ALA A 231 11.56 -0.26 -10.38
C ALA A 231 11.57 0.98 -9.47
N ALA A 232 10.39 1.37 -9.02
CA ALA A 232 10.22 2.36 -7.96
C ALA A 232 10.45 1.66 -6.61
N THR A 233 11.46 2.09 -5.87
CA THR A 233 11.89 1.42 -4.62
C THR A 233 11.99 2.41 -3.46
N ASN A 234 12.05 1.91 -2.24
CA ASN A 234 12.28 2.73 -1.04
C ASN A 234 13.66 3.45 -1.03
N LYS A 235 14.55 3.14 -1.98
CA LYS A 235 15.87 3.77 -2.12
C LYS A 235 16.13 4.21 -3.57
N GLY A 236 15.13 4.85 -4.15
CA GLY A 236 15.24 5.50 -5.44
C GLY A 236 14.57 4.79 -6.60
N LEU A 237 14.53 5.49 -7.71
CA LEU A 237 14.14 4.97 -9.00
C LEU A 237 15.31 4.21 -9.62
N ARG A 238 15.09 2.93 -9.90
CA ARG A 238 16.12 2.05 -10.45
C ARG A 238 15.72 1.52 -11.81
N TYR A 239 16.73 1.20 -12.63
CA TYR A 239 16.52 0.57 -13.93
C TYR A 239 17.56 -0.51 -14.23
N SER A 240 17.13 -1.48 -15.02
CA SER A 240 17.96 -2.56 -15.55
C SER A 240 17.84 -2.61 -17.07
N THR A 241 18.97 -2.86 -17.75
CA THR A 241 19.08 -3.04 -19.22
C THR A 241 19.43 -4.46 -19.61
N ASP A 242 19.47 -5.38 -18.64
CA ASP A 242 19.92 -6.76 -18.77
C ASP A 242 18.98 -7.74 -18.04
N ASP A 243 17.67 -7.49 -18.20
CA ASP A 243 16.60 -8.35 -17.67
C ASP A 243 16.61 -8.52 -16.14
N GLY A 244 17.11 -7.52 -15.41
CA GLY A 244 17.17 -7.54 -13.95
C GLY A 244 18.45 -8.15 -13.38
N THR A 245 19.46 -8.47 -14.22
CA THR A 245 20.73 -9.00 -13.75
C THR A 245 21.53 -7.95 -12.99
N THR A 246 21.56 -6.71 -13.49
CA THR A 246 22.17 -5.55 -12.81
C THR A 246 21.20 -4.38 -12.78
N TRP A 247 21.37 -3.49 -11.80
CA TRP A 247 20.52 -2.33 -11.59
C TRP A 247 21.32 -1.07 -11.35
N ASN A 248 20.90 0.01 -12.03
CA ASN A 248 21.44 1.35 -11.88
C ASN A 248 20.39 2.26 -11.24
N ILE A 249 20.82 3.39 -10.68
CA ILE A 249 19.96 4.44 -10.18
C ILE A 249 19.75 5.46 -11.30
N ALA A 250 18.49 5.84 -11.56
CA ALA A 250 18.18 6.90 -12.51
C ALA A 250 18.64 8.27 -11.98
N GLN A 251 18.91 9.23 -12.88
CA GLN A 251 19.43 10.54 -12.50
C GLN A 251 18.50 11.65 -13.00
N TYR A 252 18.38 12.71 -12.20
CA TYR A 252 17.75 13.96 -12.62
C TYR A 252 18.81 15.05 -12.83
N VAL A 253 18.43 16.08 -13.58
CA VAL A 253 19.28 17.22 -13.91
C VAL A 253 18.66 18.48 -13.37
N ASP A 254 19.47 19.30 -12.70
CA ASP A 254 19.12 20.65 -12.29
C ASP A 254 20.25 21.64 -12.62
N SER A 255 20.16 22.86 -12.13
CA SER A 255 21.16 23.92 -12.36
C SER A 255 22.55 23.63 -11.77
N THR A 256 22.67 22.62 -10.89
CA THR A 256 23.92 22.22 -10.22
C THR A 256 24.56 20.98 -10.86
N GLY A 257 23.82 20.27 -11.72
CA GLY A 257 24.31 19.11 -12.47
C GLY A 257 23.39 17.89 -12.39
N ASN A 258 23.99 16.71 -12.56
CA ASN A 258 23.28 15.43 -12.49
C ASN A 258 23.32 14.90 -11.06
N HIS A 259 22.16 14.41 -10.61
CA HIS A 259 21.98 13.83 -9.27
C HIS A 259 21.24 12.51 -9.37
N GLU A 260 21.56 11.55 -8.55
CA GLU A 260 20.83 10.30 -8.45
C GLU A 260 19.42 10.54 -7.87
N LEU A 261 18.41 9.90 -8.46
CA LEU A 261 17.04 9.86 -7.97
C LEU A 261 16.95 8.89 -6.78
N LEU A 262 17.58 9.28 -5.69
CA LEU A 262 17.50 8.61 -4.39
C LEU A 262 16.23 9.03 -3.66
N GLY A 263 15.85 8.28 -2.62
CA GLY A 263 14.66 8.55 -1.82
C GLY A 263 13.56 7.52 -2.05
N ASN A 264 12.39 7.75 -1.48
CA ASN A 264 11.26 6.84 -1.60
C ASN A 264 10.54 7.04 -2.93
N SER A 265 10.71 6.11 -3.87
CA SER A 265 9.98 6.12 -5.14
C SER A 265 8.72 5.26 -5.02
N THR A 266 7.56 5.86 -5.26
CA THR A 266 6.26 5.20 -5.08
C THR A 266 5.59 4.82 -6.39
N ASP A 267 5.91 5.50 -7.49
CA ASP A 267 5.33 5.20 -8.80
C ASP A 267 6.31 5.46 -9.95
N VAL A 268 6.16 4.69 -11.03
CA VAL A 268 6.83 4.89 -12.31
C VAL A 268 5.96 4.35 -13.44
N LYS A 269 5.76 5.15 -14.48
CA LYS A 269 5.01 4.80 -15.69
C LYS A 269 5.82 5.14 -16.94
N ILE A 270 5.59 4.39 -18.01
CA ILE A 270 6.23 4.62 -19.31
C ILE A 270 5.15 4.73 -20.38
N ALA A 271 5.23 5.77 -21.17
CA ALA A 271 4.40 5.98 -22.35
C ALA A 271 4.89 5.15 -23.54
N THR A 272 4.04 4.98 -24.55
CA THR A 272 4.35 4.22 -25.79
C THR A 272 5.49 4.86 -26.60
N ASP A 273 5.75 6.15 -26.44
CA ASP A 273 6.83 6.89 -27.08
C ASP A 273 8.15 6.91 -26.28
N GLY A 274 8.17 6.22 -25.12
CA GLY A 274 9.34 6.16 -24.24
C GLY A 274 9.41 7.28 -23.19
N THR A 275 8.43 8.19 -23.13
CA THR A 275 8.35 9.17 -22.03
C THR A 275 8.15 8.46 -20.69
N ILE A 276 8.96 8.81 -19.69
CA ILE A 276 8.90 8.20 -18.36
C ILE A 276 8.45 9.27 -17.35
N VAL A 277 7.48 8.94 -16.52
CA VAL A 277 7.09 9.74 -15.35
C VAL A 277 7.27 8.91 -14.08
N ALA A 278 7.85 9.52 -13.04
CA ALA A 278 8.09 8.86 -11.77
C ALA A 278 7.82 9.79 -10.59
N SER A 279 7.41 9.19 -9.46
CA SER A 279 7.33 9.85 -8.17
C SER A 279 8.50 9.41 -7.30
N VAL A 280 9.32 10.38 -6.86
CA VAL A 280 10.41 10.15 -5.89
C VAL A 280 10.30 11.20 -4.80
N ASP A 281 10.26 10.78 -3.55
CA ASP A 281 9.99 11.64 -2.37
C ASP A 281 8.74 12.53 -2.57
N ASN A 282 7.71 11.94 -3.19
CA ASN A 282 6.45 12.59 -3.55
C ASN A 282 6.55 13.73 -4.57
N LEU A 283 7.70 13.87 -5.23
CA LEU A 283 7.92 14.83 -6.31
C LEU A 283 7.80 14.15 -7.68
N CYS A 284 7.33 14.90 -8.67
CA CYS A 284 7.20 14.45 -10.05
C CYS A 284 8.50 14.65 -10.81
N TYR A 285 9.01 13.58 -11.39
CA TYR A 285 10.16 13.60 -12.28
C TYR A 285 9.80 13.00 -13.63
N ILE A 286 10.21 13.68 -14.71
CA ILE A 286 9.89 13.27 -16.08
C ILE A 286 11.16 13.21 -16.93
N SER A 287 11.28 12.10 -17.67
CA SER A 287 12.23 11.98 -18.79
C SER A 287 11.42 11.89 -20.08
N ALA A 288 11.38 12.97 -20.85
CA ALA A 288 10.56 13.08 -22.06
C ALA A 288 11.02 12.20 -23.24
N ASN A 289 12.24 11.69 -23.17
CA ASN A 289 12.89 10.89 -24.23
C ASN A 289 13.38 9.51 -23.76
N GLY A 290 12.97 9.07 -22.57
CA GLY A 290 13.38 7.79 -21.99
C GLY A 290 14.86 7.69 -21.59
N ASN A 291 15.53 8.84 -21.42
CA ASN A 291 16.90 8.86 -20.94
C ASN A 291 16.94 8.74 -19.41
N ASP A 292 17.59 7.68 -18.94
CA ASP A 292 17.69 7.33 -17.51
C ASP A 292 18.48 8.37 -16.68
N ASN A 293 19.26 9.21 -17.34
CA ASN A 293 20.13 10.19 -16.70
C ASN A 293 19.70 11.65 -16.97
N ASN A 294 18.44 11.86 -17.34
CA ASN A 294 17.95 13.20 -17.71
C ASN A 294 16.49 13.42 -17.28
N PHE A 295 16.15 13.01 -16.07
CA PHE A 295 14.88 13.39 -15.51
C PHE A 295 14.88 14.85 -15.08
N ILE A 296 13.76 15.52 -15.24
CA ILE A 296 13.53 16.91 -14.80
C ILE A 296 12.43 16.89 -13.74
N CYS A 297 12.63 17.64 -12.65
CA CYS A 297 11.63 17.82 -11.62
C CYS A 297 10.52 18.78 -12.09
N HIS A 298 9.28 18.32 -12.08
CA HIS A 298 8.06 19.08 -12.39
C HIS A 298 7.18 19.28 -11.16
N SER A 299 7.77 19.27 -9.97
CA SER A 299 7.14 19.68 -8.70
C SER A 299 7.86 20.92 -8.21
N THR A 300 7.35 22.09 -8.56
CA THR A 300 7.95 23.39 -8.21
C THR A 300 6.89 24.36 -7.73
N ALA A 301 7.31 25.52 -7.22
CA ALA A 301 6.39 26.58 -6.81
C ALA A 301 5.69 27.29 -7.99
N ASP A 302 5.99 26.92 -9.23
CA ASP A 302 5.29 27.43 -10.42
C ASP A 302 3.86 26.90 -10.45
N THR A 303 2.90 27.76 -10.75
CA THR A 303 1.47 27.44 -10.81
C THR A 303 1.10 26.42 -11.89
N PHE A 304 1.99 26.17 -12.85
CA PHE A 304 1.81 25.17 -13.91
C PHE A 304 2.48 23.83 -13.58
N ASN A 305 3.09 23.70 -12.42
CA ASN A 305 3.70 22.45 -11.94
C ASN A 305 2.88 21.81 -10.82
N LEU A 306 3.22 20.57 -10.49
CA LEU A 306 2.69 19.93 -9.27
C LEU A 306 3.30 20.60 -8.02
N PRO A 307 2.60 20.59 -6.87
CA PRO A 307 3.11 21.16 -5.64
C PRO A 307 4.46 20.54 -5.24
N PRO A 308 5.43 21.35 -4.72
CA PRO A 308 6.74 20.83 -4.32
C PRO A 308 6.79 20.32 -2.87
N THR A 309 5.77 20.57 -2.06
CA THR A 309 5.75 20.25 -0.63
C THR A 309 4.35 19.93 -0.14
N GLY A 310 4.26 19.34 1.03
CA GLY A 310 2.97 19.03 1.68
C GLY A 310 2.27 17.82 1.11
N LEU A 311 2.99 16.97 0.36
CA LEU A 311 2.46 15.78 -0.29
C LEU A 311 2.85 14.52 0.46
N LEU A 312 1.93 13.58 0.50
CA LEU A 312 2.13 12.26 1.07
C LEU A 312 2.36 11.20 -0.02
N ARG A 313 1.66 11.33 -1.17
CA ARG A 313 1.80 10.40 -2.29
C ARG A 313 1.34 11.03 -3.60
N VAL A 314 2.02 10.66 -4.68
CA VAL A 314 1.63 11.00 -6.06
C VAL A 314 1.60 9.72 -6.89
N GLU A 315 0.50 9.47 -7.59
CA GLU A 315 0.31 8.39 -8.56
C GLU A 315 0.03 8.96 -9.93
N PHE A 316 0.52 8.31 -10.97
CA PHE A 316 0.37 8.75 -12.35
C PHE A 316 -0.39 7.75 -13.20
N ALA A 317 -1.10 8.26 -14.22
CA ALA A 317 -1.60 7.47 -15.33
C ALA A 317 -1.29 8.18 -16.65
N ILE A 318 -0.85 7.43 -17.65
CA ILE A 318 -0.60 7.92 -19.01
C ILE A 318 -1.68 7.39 -19.93
N ALA A 319 -2.30 8.25 -20.74
CA ALA A 319 -3.30 7.80 -21.69
C ALA A 319 -2.66 6.85 -22.73
N PRO A 320 -3.18 5.62 -22.91
CA PRO A 320 -2.53 4.63 -23.79
C PRO A 320 -2.46 5.05 -25.26
N THR A 321 -3.39 5.91 -25.70
CA THR A 321 -3.51 6.35 -27.09
C THR A 321 -2.86 7.70 -27.38
N ASP A 322 -2.50 8.45 -26.34
CA ASP A 322 -1.86 9.78 -26.48
C ASP A 322 -0.86 10.01 -25.34
N PRO A 323 0.45 9.81 -25.58
CA PRO A 323 1.49 9.99 -24.56
C PRO A 323 1.65 11.43 -24.06
N ASN A 324 1.04 12.41 -24.72
CA ASN A 324 1.03 13.77 -24.21
C ASN A 324 0.08 13.96 -23.01
N ILE A 325 -0.90 13.06 -22.85
CA ILE A 325 -1.90 13.15 -21.80
C ILE A 325 -1.44 12.31 -20.60
N ILE A 326 -1.15 13.01 -19.50
CA ILE A 326 -0.78 12.39 -18.22
C ILE A 326 -1.71 12.93 -17.13
N TYR A 327 -2.15 12.06 -16.26
CA TYR A 327 -2.90 12.40 -15.06
C TYR A 327 -2.05 12.17 -13.82
N ALA A 328 -2.26 12.98 -12.79
CA ALA A 328 -1.65 12.79 -11.48
C ALA A 328 -2.71 12.90 -10.38
N SER A 329 -2.83 11.88 -9.56
CA SER A 329 -3.59 11.91 -8.32
C SER A 329 -2.64 12.24 -7.17
N VAL A 330 -2.88 13.38 -6.52
CA VAL A 330 -2.00 13.94 -5.51
C VAL A 330 -2.68 13.91 -4.15
N VAL A 331 -1.99 13.38 -3.16
CA VAL A 331 -2.46 13.23 -1.78
C VAL A 331 -1.69 14.18 -0.88
N ASP A 332 -2.41 14.92 -0.03
CA ASP A 332 -1.84 15.83 0.94
C ASP A 332 -1.21 15.09 2.15
N TYR A 333 -0.53 15.82 3.02
CA TYR A 333 0.15 15.26 4.20
C TYR A 333 -0.80 14.67 5.26
N LEU A 334 -2.12 14.94 5.15
CA LEU A 334 -3.15 14.34 6.02
C LEU A 334 -3.74 13.06 5.44
N GLY A 335 -3.35 12.69 4.23
CA GLY A 335 -3.89 11.53 3.53
C GLY A 335 -5.15 11.79 2.73
N ASN A 336 -5.54 13.05 2.53
CA ASN A 336 -6.70 13.45 1.75
C ASN A 336 -6.32 13.73 0.30
N LEU A 337 -7.31 13.74 -0.59
CA LEU A 337 -7.08 14.19 -1.95
C LEU A 337 -6.70 15.68 -1.96
N GLU A 338 -5.47 15.97 -2.40
CA GLU A 338 -5.06 17.36 -2.65
C GLU A 338 -5.73 17.86 -3.92
N ASN A 339 -5.45 17.22 -5.06
CA ASN A 339 -6.10 17.46 -6.34
C ASN A 339 -5.85 16.29 -7.30
N ILE A 340 -6.65 16.24 -8.37
CA ILE A 340 -6.31 15.50 -9.59
C ILE A 340 -5.88 16.51 -10.65
N TYR A 341 -4.69 16.28 -11.20
CA TYR A 341 -4.09 17.11 -12.23
C TYR A 341 -4.10 16.39 -13.57
N ARG A 342 -4.06 17.16 -14.64
CA ARG A 342 -3.89 16.71 -16.01
C ARG A 342 -2.83 17.54 -16.70
N SER A 343 -1.93 16.86 -17.41
CA SER A 343 -1.05 17.45 -18.41
C SER A 343 -1.53 17.05 -19.82
N THR A 344 -1.24 17.90 -20.82
CA THR A 344 -1.46 17.64 -22.24
C THR A 344 -0.19 17.80 -23.07
N ASP A 345 0.96 17.90 -22.40
CA ASP A 345 2.27 18.14 -22.99
C ASP A 345 3.37 17.29 -22.29
N LYS A 346 3.07 16.03 -22.01
CA LYS A 346 4.00 15.06 -21.40
C LYS A 346 4.44 15.45 -19.99
N GLY A 347 3.60 16.18 -19.25
CA GLY A 347 3.87 16.55 -17.87
C GLY A 347 4.70 17.83 -17.70
N VAL A 348 4.94 18.58 -18.77
CA VAL A 348 5.64 19.87 -18.68
C VAL A 348 4.78 20.91 -17.95
N HIS A 349 3.47 20.95 -18.27
CA HIS A 349 2.52 21.81 -17.57
C HIS A 349 1.34 20.99 -17.06
N TRP A 350 0.85 21.37 -15.89
CA TRP A 350 -0.24 20.70 -15.19
C TRP A 350 -1.39 21.66 -14.91
N SER A 351 -2.60 21.15 -15.01
CA SER A 351 -3.82 21.87 -14.67
C SER A 351 -4.70 21.02 -13.75
N VAL A 352 -5.29 21.64 -12.73
CA VAL A 352 -6.25 20.97 -11.86
C VAL A 352 -7.51 20.67 -12.66
N ILE A 353 -7.95 19.43 -12.64
CA ILE A 353 -9.20 18.98 -13.28
C ILE A 353 -10.25 18.57 -12.26
N LEU A 354 -9.83 18.17 -11.06
CA LEU A 354 -10.68 17.87 -9.93
C LEU A 354 -10.00 18.41 -8.67
N PRO A 355 -10.53 19.51 -8.08
CA PRO A 355 -9.98 20.03 -6.84
C PRO A 355 -10.32 19.10 -5.68
N GLY A 356 -9.33 18.82 -4.85
CA GLY A 356 -9.47 18.12 -3.57
C GLY A 356 -9.72 19.09 -2.41
N GLY A 357 -9.57 18.61 -1.19
CA GLY A 357 -9.60 19.39 0.03
C GLY A 357 -11.00 19.63 0.58
N ASN A 358 -11.60 20.72 0.44
CA ASN A 358 -12.69 21.12 1.36
C ASN A 358 -14.13 20.87 0.92
N ILE A 359 -14.46 20.40 -0.28
CA ILE A 359 -15.87 20.20 -0.65
C ILE A 359 -16.00 19.33 -1.89
N PRO A 360 -16.99 18.58 -2.00
CA PRO A 360 -17.52 17.38 -1.36
C PRO A 360 -16.91 16.09 -1.91
N ILE A 361 -15.68 16.14 -2.43
CA ILE A 361 -15.03 15.00 -3.10
C ILE A 361 -13.74 14.66 -2.34
N GLU A 362 -13.91 14.39 -1.06
CA GLU A 362 -12.89 13.66 -0.33
C GLU A 362 -13.12 12.15 -0.57
N ILE A 363 -12.24 11.52 -1.35
CA ILE A 363 -12.40 10.13 -1.76
C ILE A 363 -11.54 9.16 -0.94
N PHE A 364 -10.58 9.66 -0.17
CA PHE A 364 -9.62 8.83 0.55
C PHE A 364 -9.86 8.75 2.05
N ASP A 365 -10.62 9.69 2.63
CA ASP A 365 -10.92 9.75 4.08
C ASP A 365 -9.67 9.56 4.96
N GLY A 366 -8.58 10.27 4.61
CA GLY A 366 -7.30 10.18 5.30
C GLY A 366 -6.44 8.96 4.94
N GLN A 367 -6.86 8.09 4.02
CA GLN A 367 -6.15 6.86 3.63
C GLN A 367 -5.44 6.98 2.27
N GLY A 368 -5.30 8.17 1.71
CA GLY A 368 -4.72 8.38 0.40
C GLY A 368 -3.27 7.89 0.26
N CYS A 369 -2.51 7.79 1.34
CA CYS A 369 -1.20 7.15 1.30
C CYS A 369 -1.28 5.70 0.83
N TYR A 370 -2.41 5.02 1.12
CA TYR A 370 -2.64 3.61 0.82
C TYR A 370 -3.54 3.41 -0.40
N ASP A 371 -4.67 4.11 -0.45
CA ASP A 371 -5.75 3.87 -1.43
C ASP A 371 -5.59 4.66 -2.73
N ASN A 372 -4.57 5.55 -2.83
CA ASN A 372 -4.34 6.35 -4.02
C ASN A 372 -4.05 5.44 -5.23
N THR A 373 -4.90 5.58 -6.26
CA THR A 373 -4.72 4.94 -7.57
C THR A 373 -5.43 5.76 -8.64
N ILE A 374 -4.89 5.76 -9.86
CA ILE A 374 -5.45 6.48 -10.99
C ILE A 374 -5.24 5.70 -12.30
#